data_f3deb7fcd7ed470c02e5815b9f6049de
#
_entry.id   f3deb7fcd7ed470c02e5815b9f6049de
#
_cell.length_a   1.000
_cell.length_b   1.000
_cell.length_c   1.000
_cell.angle_alpha   90.00
_cell.angle_beta   90.00
_cell.angle_gamma   90.00
#
_symmetry.space_group_name_H-M   'P 1'
#
loop_
_entity.id
_entity.type
_entity.pdbx_description
1 polymer ?
#
loop_
_entity_poly.entity_id
_entity_poly.type
_entity_poly.pdbx_seq_one_letter_code
_entity_poly.pdbx_strand_id
1 'polypeptide(L)'
;MTLNEDELKSFSQCADDQPVVMINLLKFKTTTESGESGEAVYTRYAQNAAPFVAEVGGKLIWQGKADHYIVAGEEDRWDKVLLVEYPSRAAFLQMLQSPKFQEVQKERLAALECAALIASTSLK
;
A
#
# COMPACT_ATOMS: atom_id res chain seq x y z
N MET A 1 -11.19 -5.77 -4.89
CA MET A 1 -9.81 -5.76 -4.37
C MET A 1 -9.58 -7.07 -3.63
N THR A 2 -8.70 -7.89 -4.15
CA THR A 2 -8.49 -9.25 -3.66
C THR A 2 -7.02 -9.48 -3.40
N LEU A 3 -6.72 -10.06 -2.24
CA LEU A 3 -5.37 -10.51 -1.91
C LEU A 3 -5.04 -11.72 -2.79
N ASN A 4 -3.94 -11.65 -3.51
CA ASN A 4 -3.44 -12.77 -4.30
C ASN A 4 -2.52 -13.62 -3.40
N GLU A 5 -3.06 -14.69 -2.88
CA GLU A 5 -2.35 -15.54 -1.92
C GLU A 5 -1.13 -16.23 -2.53
N ASP A 6 -1.21 -16.62 -3.80
CA ASP A 6 -0.09 -17.25 -4.49
C ASP A 6 1.07 -16.27 -4.66
N GLU A 7 0.76 -15.03 -5.01
CA GLU A 7 1.77 -13.98 -5.13
C GLU A 7 2.40 -13.65 -3.79
N LEU A 8 1.59 -13.57 -2.73
CA LEU A 8 2.10 -13.32 -1.39
C LEU A 8 3.02 -14.45 -0.92
N LYS A 9 2.63 -15.69 -1.20
CA LYS A 9 3.44 -16.87 -0.87
C LYS A 9 4.78 -16.83 -1.61
N SER A 10 4.77 -16.55 -2.91
CA SER A 10 5.96 -16.40 -3.72
C SER A 10 6.86 -15.29 -3.17
N PHE A 11 6.26 -14.16 -2.83
CA PHE A 11 6.96 -13.03 -2.22
C PHE A 11 7.65 -13.44 -0.91
N SER A 12 6.93 -14.17 -0.05
CA SER A 12 7.45 -14.58 1.26
C SER A 12 8.56 -15.62 1.16
N GLN A 13 8.63 -16.37 0.07
CA GLN A 13 9.63 -17.41 -0.12
C GLN A 13 10.93 -16.88 -0.75
N CYS A 14 10.94 -15.66 -1.24
CA CYS A 14 12.16 -15.05 -1.73
C CYS A 14 13.11 -14.75 -0.57
N ALA A 15 14.30 -15.29 -0.63
CA ALA A 15 15.26 -15.27 0.48
C ALA A 15 16.33 -14.19 0.34
N ASP A 16 16.11 -13.15 -0.47
CA ASP A 16 17.11 -12.10 -0.61
C ASP A 16 16.87 -10.96 0.39
N ASP A 17 17.94 -10.24 0.70
CA ASP A 17 17.93 -9.10 1.61
C ASP A 17 17.87 -7.78 0.87
N GLN A 18 17.42 -7.80 -0.39
CA GLN A 18 17.31 -6.58 -1.18
C GLN A 18 16.17 -5.70 -0.69
N PRO A 19 16.36 -4.40 -0.78
CA PRO A 19 15.23 -3.49 -0.57
C PRO A 19 14.10 -3.79 -1.56
N VAL A 20 12.89 -3.61 -1.10
CA VAL A 20 11.70 -3.76 -1.92
C VAL A 20 10.91 -2.47 -1.89
N VAL A 21 10.45 -2.01 -3.06
CA VAL A 21 9.59 -0.85 -3.15
C VAL A 21 8.17 -1.35 -3.37
N MET A 22 7.28 -0.98 -2.47
CA MET A 22 5.86 -1.30 -2.59
C MET A 22 5.17 -0.16 -3.32
N ILE A 23 4.70 -0.44 -4.52
CA ILE A 23 3.98 0.51 -5.35
C ILE A 23 2.50 0.40 -4.99
N ASN A 24 1.95 1.48 -4.45
CA ASN A 24 0.53 1.55 -4.07
C ASN A 24 -0.21 2.41 -5.08
N LEU A 25 -1.22 1.84 -5.71
CA LEU A 25 -2.14 2.57 -6.57
C LEU A 25 -3.48 2.56 -5.85
N LEU A 26 -4.02 3.74 -5.57
CA LEU A 26 -5.19 3.88 -4.71
C LEU A 26 -6.34 4.61 -5.40
N LYS A 27 -7.53 4.06 -5.24
CA LYS A 27 -8.77 4.72 -5.62
C LYS A 27 -9.65 4.85 -4.39
N PHE A 28 -9.97 6.08 -4.00
CA PHE A 28 -10.72 6.36 -2.78
C PHE A 28 -12.22 6.22 -3.01
N LYS A 29 -12.92 5.74 -1.99
CA LYS A 29 -14.38 5.83 -1.96
C LYS A 29 -14.78 7.30 -1.89
N THR A 30 -15.82 7.67 -2.62
CA THR A 30 -16.37 9.03 -2.54
C THR A 30 -16.90 9.28 -1.13
N THR A 31 -17.63 8.31 -0.58
CA THR A 31 -18.17 8.36 0.78
C THR A 31 -18.04 6.98 1.41
N THR A 32 -17.49 6.94 2.62
CA THR A 32 -17.35 5.72 3.40
C THR A 32 -18.59 5.50 4.27
N GLU A 33 -18.65 4.35 4.95
CA GLU A 33 -19.75 4.03 5.86
C GLU A 33 -19.91 5.05 6.98
N SER A 34 -18.81 5.68 7.40
CA SER A 34 -18.86 6.72 8.44
C SER A 34 -19.39 8.07 7.94
N GLY A 35 -19.60 8.20 6.63
CA GLY A 35 -20.00 9.46 6.00
C GLY A 35 -18.84 10.35 5.58
N GLU A 36 -17.61 9.98 5.94
CA GLU A 36 -16.42 10.73 5.54
C GLU A 36 -15.99 10.33 4.13
N SER A 37 -15.23 11.20 3.46
CA SER A 37 -14.63 10.84 2.17
C SER A 37 -13.56 9.76 2.39
N GLY A 38 -13.37 8.92 1.37
CA GLY A 38 -12.31 7.90 1.41
C GLY A 38 -10.94 8.53 1.57
N GLU A 39 -10.71 9.68 0.94
CA GLU A 39 -9.43 10.39 1.06
C GLU A 39 -9.15 10.80 2.52
N ALA A 40 -10.15 11.32 3.23
CA ALA A 40 -10.01 11.70 4.63
C ALA A 40 -9.69 10.50 5.52
N VAL A 41 -10.40 9.39 5.30
CA VAL A 41 -10.18 8.17 6.07
C VAL A 41 -8.78 7.60 5.77
N TYR A 42 -8.35 7.64 4.52
CA TYR A 42 -7.02 7.17 4.15
C TYR A 42 -5.93 8.03 4.78
N THR A 43 -6.12 9.35 4.83
CA THR A 43 -5.16 10.25 5.48
C THR A 43 -4.98 9.88 6.94
N ARG A 44 -6.07 9.57 7.64
CA ARG A 44 -6.02 9.11 9.03
C ARG A 44 -5.30 7.77 9.14
N TYR A 45 -5.59 6.83 8.22
CA TYR A 45 -4.88 5.57 8.15
C TYR A 45 -3.38 5.78 8.01
N ALA A 46 -2.96 6.66 7.08
CA ALA A 46 -1.55 6.91 6.82
C ALA A 46 -0.83 7.42 8.06
N GLN A 47 -1.48 8.32 8.83
CA GLN A 47 -0.94 8.82 10.07
C GLN A 47 -0.78 7.71 11.11
N ASN A 48 -1.76 6.82 11.21
CA ASN A 48 -1.74 5.72 12.17
C ASN A 48 -0.78 4.61 11.77
N ALA A 49 -0.56 4.43 10.47
CA ALA A 49 0.34 3.40 9.93
C ALA A 49 1.81 3.81 9.98
N ALA A 50 2.09 5.11 9.94
CA ALA A 50 3.46 5.62 9.85
C ALA A 50 4.41 5.07 10.91
N PRO A 51 4.02 4.96 12.21
CA PRO A 51 4.92 4.39 13.21
C PRO A 51 5.29 2.93 12.93
N PHE A 52 4.33 2.14 12.40
CA PHE A 52 4.59 0.73 12.09
C PHE A 52 5.55 0.59 10.92
N VAL A 53 5.40 1.43 9.90
CA VAL A 53 6.30 1.46 8.75
C VAL A 53 7.72 1.82 9.22
N ALA A 54 7.84 2.86 10.04
CA ALA A 54 9.14 3.30 10.56
C ALA A 54 9.80 2.23 11.43
N GLU A 55 9.02 1.52 12.24
CA GLU A 55 9.53 0.49 13.14
C GLU A 55 10.26 -0.63 12.41
N VAL A 56 9.80 -1.00 11.22
CA VAL A 56 10.45 -2.04 10.40
C VAL A 56 11.46 -1.48 9.39
N GLY A 57 11.77 -0.19 9.49
CA GLY A 57 12.75 0.46 8.61
C GLY A 57 12.19 0.91 7.28
N GLY A 58 10.88 0.92 7.13
CA GLY A 58 10.22 1.40 5.91
C GLY A 58 10.22 2.91 5.83
N LYS A 59 10.11 3.43 4.62
CA LYS A 59 10.04 4.87 4.41
C LYS A 59 9.27 5.19 3.14
N LEU A 60 8.49 6.25 3.21
CA LEU A 60 7.81 6.78 2.03
C LEU A 60 8.84 7.53 1.19
N ILE A 61 9.10 7.05 -0.04
CA ILE A 61 10.10 7.67 -0.91
C ILE A 61 9.49 8.60 -1.95
N TRP A 62 8.20 8.44 -2.24
CA TRP A 62 7.49 9.34 -3.16
C TRP A 62 5.99 9.16 -3.01
N GLN A 63 5.24 10.24 -3.24
CA GLN A 63 3.78 10.16 -3.36
C GLN A 63 3.29 11.25 -4.30
N GLY A 64 2.18 10.97 -4.99
CA GLY A 64 1.62 11.95 -5.91
C GLY A 64 0.22 11.60 -6.35
N LYS A 65 -0.41 12.56 -7.01
CA LYS A 65 -1.73 12.37 -7.62
C LYS A 65 -1.56 11.73 -8.98
N ALA A 66 -2.51 10.88 -9.34
CA ALA A 66 -2.59 10.34 -10.70
C ALA A 66 -3.42 11.33 -11.53
N ASP A 67 -2.75 12.28 -12.19
CA ASP A 67 -3.43 13.40 -12.85
C ASP A 67 -3.87 13.11 -14.26
N HIS A 68 -2.99 12.51 -15.07
CA HIS A 68 -3.26 12.27 -16.49
C HIS A 68 -2.80 10.88 -16.89
N TYR A 69 -3.66 10.17 -17.60
CA TYR A 69 -3.39 8.82 -18.09
C TYR A 69 -3.00 8.92 -19.55
N ILE A 70 -1.73 9.17 -19.80
CA ILE A 70 -1.23 9.37 -21.17
C ILE A 70 -1.43 8.09 -22.00
N VAL A 71 -1.18 6.93 -21.37
CA VAL A 71 -1.49 5.63 -21.96
C VAL A 71 -2.09 4.76 -20.87
N ALA A 72 -3.30 4.28 -21.05
CA ALA A 72 -3.96 3.43 -20.07
C ALA A 72 -5.23 2.81 -20.65
N GLY A 73 -5.69 1.71 -20.04
CA GLY A 73 -7.00 1.15 -20.33
C GLY A 73 -8.11 2.06 -19.78
N GLU A 74 -9.32 1.89 -20.28
CA GLU A 74 -10.47 2.73 -19.86
C GLU A 74 -10.81 2.58 -18.38
N GLU A 75 -10.53 1.42 -17.80
CA GLU A 75 -10.84 1.13 -16.41
C GLU A 75 -9.70 1.44 -15.45
N ASP A 76 -8.51 1.77 -15.97
CA ASP A 76 -7.34 2.04 -15.16
C ASP A 76 -7.37 3.48 -14.66
N ARG A 77 -8.09 3.72 -13.58
CA ARG A 77 -8.20 5.05 -12.97
C ARG A 77 -7.86 4.97 -11.50
N TRP A 78 -6.91 5.79 -11.10
CA TRP A 78 -6.40 5.84 -9.73
C TRP A 78 -6.39 7.29 -9.26
N ASP A 79 -6.45 7.49 -7.95
CA ASP A 79 -6.42 8.84 -7.38
C ASP A 79 -5.03 9.20 -6.88
N LYS A 80 -4.30 8.20 -6.36
CA LYS A 80 -3.02 8.47 -5.71
C LYS A 80 -2.04 7.32 -5.93
N VAL A 81 -0.77 7.69 -6.03
CA VAL A 81 0.35 6.75 -6.14
C VAL A 81 1.28 6.97 -4.95
N LEU A 82 1.66 5.90 -4.27
CA LEU A 82 2.64 5.93 -3.18
C LEU A 82 3.73 4.92 -3.45
N LEU A 83 4.98 5.31 -3.19
CA LEU A 83 6.11 4.39 -3.22
C LEU A 83 6.70 4.31 -1.82
N VAL A 84 6.61 3.14 -1.20
CA VAL A 84 7.14 2.90 0.14
C VAL A 84 8.23 1.85 0.05
N GLU A 85 9.43 2.20 0.47
CA GLU A 85 10.56 1.28 0.44
C GLU A 85 10.72 0.61 1.79
N TYR A 86 10.92 -0.71 1.75
CA TYR A 86 11.26 -1.51 2.93
C TYR A 86 12.65 -2.11 2.73
N PRO A 87 13.44 -2.28 3.81
CA PRO A 87 14.81 -2.79 3.67
C PRO A 87 14.87 -4.23 3.17
N SER A 88 13.77 -4.98 3.34
CA SER A 88 13.69 -6.37 2.89
C SER A 88 12.23 -6.81 2.83
N ARG A 89 11.97 -7.93 2.17
CA ARG A 89 10.65 -8.55 2.18
C ARG A 89 10.25 -8.97 3.60
N ALA A 90 11.22 -9.47 4.37
CA ALA A 90 10.98 -9.90 5.74
C ALA A 90 10.47 -8.74 6.61
N ALA A 91 11.02 -7.53 6.43
CA ALA A 91 10.58 -6.35 7.17
C ALA A 91 9.11 -6.03 6.90
N PHE A 92 8.72 -6.05 5.63
CA PHE A 92 7.33 -5.80 5.24
C PHE A 92 6.40 -6.86 5.82
N LEU A 93 6.78 -8.14 5.74
CA LEU A 93 5.98 -9.25 6.26
C LEU A 93 5.84 -9.17 7.77
N GLN A 94 6.89 -8.76 8.47
CA GLN A 94 6.86 -8.58 9.92
C GLN A 94 5.80 -7.56 10.32
N MET A 95 5.72 -6.45 9.57
CA MET A 95 4.69 -5.43 9.80
C MET A 95 3.29 -6.00 9.58
N LEU A 96 3.08 -6.73 8.47
CA LEU A 96 1.77 -7.31 8.16
C LEU A 96 1.29 -8.31 9.21
N GLN A 97 2.21 -9.00 9.88
CA GLN A 97 1.89 -10.01 10.89
C GLN A 97 1.55 -9.39 12.25
N SER A 98 1.82 -8.12 12.45
CA SER A 98 1.51 -7.43 13.71
C SER A 98 -0.01 -7.31 13.91
N PRO A 99 -0.57 -7.84 15.00
CA PRO A 99 -2.01 -7.68 15.26
C PRO A 99 -2.43 -6.23 15.38
N LYS A 100 -1.58 -5.37 15.93
CA LYS A 100 -1.86 -3.94 16.05
C LYS A 100 -1.93 -3.27 14.68
N PHE A 101 -1.03 -3.63 13.77
CA PHE A 101 -1.05 -3.10 12.41
C PHE A 101 -2.31 -3.57 11.68
N GLN A 102 -2.72 -4.81 11.88
CA GLN A 102 -3.93 -5.34 11.24
C GLN A 102 -5.18 -4.56 11.65
N GLU A 103 -5.23 -4.06 12.88
CA GLU A 103 -6.32 -3.18 13.31
C GLU A 103 -6.29 -1.84 12.57
N VAL A 104 -5.10 -1.25 12.45
CA VAL A 104 -4.92 0.00 11.71
C VAL A 104 -5.31 -0.19 10.23
N GLN A 105 -4.97 -1.32 9.65
CA GLN A 105 -5.22 -1.62 8.25
C GLN A 105 -6.71 -1.66 7.89
N LYS A 106 -7.58 -1.85 8.85
CA LYS A 106 -9.03 -1.80 8.63
C LYS A 106 -9.47 -0.43 8.10
N GLU A 107 -8.81 0.65 8.52
CA GLU A 107 -9.10 1.99 8.02
C GLU A 107 -8.74 2.10 6.53
N ARG A 108 -7.65 1.45 6.12
CA ARG A 108 -7.25 1.42 4.71
C ARG A 108 -8.34 0.77 3.85
N LEU A 109 -8.84 -0.37 4.29
CA LEU A 109 -9.91 -1.09 3.58
C LEU A 109 -11.19 -0.27 3.53
N ALA A 110 -11.52 0.44 4.61
CA ALA A 110 -12.71 1.28 4.67
C ALA A 110 -12.61 2.48 3.71
N ALA A 111 -11.40 2.98 3.47
CA ALA A 111 -11.16 4.18 2.67
C ALA A 111 -11.18 3.93 1.16
N LEU A 112 -10.85 2.70 0.72
CA LEU A 112 -10.53 2.43 -0.67
C LEU A 112 -11.64 1.70 -1.41
N GLU A 113 -11.98 2.21 -2.59
CA GLU A 113 -12.84 1.51 -3.53
C GLU A 113 -12.08 0.35 -4.17
N CYS A 114 -10.86 0.61 -4.59
CA CYS A 114 -9.94 -0.43 -5.04
C CYS A 114 -8.49 0.03 -4.88
N ALA A 115 -7.58 -0.92 -4.96
CA ALA A 115 -6.16 -0.65 -4.84
C ALA A 115 -5.35 -1.72 -5.56
N ALA A 116 -4.13 -1.36 -5.92
CA ALA A 116 -3.13 -2.33 -6.32
C ALA A 116 -1.92 -2.12 -5.41
N LEU A 117 -1.32 -3.20 -4.98
CA LEU A 117 -0.10 -3.19 -4.19
C LEU A 117 0.90 -4.10 -4.90
N ILE A 118 1.93 -3.51 -5.46
CA ILE A 118 2.88 -4.20 -6.32
C ILE A 118 4.26 -4.14 -5.68
N ALA A 119 4.86 -5.30 -5.42
CA ALA A 119 6.23 -5.37 -4.92
C ALA A 119 7.19 -5.27 -6.09
N SER A 120 8.16 -4.36 -6.00
CA SER A 120 9.12 -4.11 -7.06
C SER A 120 10.54 -4.10 -6.48
N THR A 121 11.46 -4.75 -7.17
CA THR A 121 12.88 -4.75 -6.80
C THR A 121 13.68 -4.14 -7.92
N SER A 122 14.87 -3.60 -7.58
CA SER A 122 15.74 -2.96 -8.55
C SER A 122 16.22 -3.94 -9.62
N LEU A 123 16.29 -3.47 -10.86
CA LEU A 123 16.85 -4.25 -11.97
C LEU A 123 18.38 -4.25 -12.02
N LYS A 124 19.01 -3.57 -11.09
CA LYS A 124 20.47 -3.49 -11.09
C LYS A 124 21.13 -4.84 -10.85
#